data_28afd0d7317c85a20a7be3c0b8572569
#
_entry.id   28afd0d7317c85a20a7be3c0b8572569
#
_cell.length_a   1.000
_cell.length_b   1.000
_cell.length_c   1.000
_cell.angle_alpha   90.00
_cell.angle_beta   90.00
_cell.angle_gamma   90.00
#
_symmetry.space_group_name_H-M   'P 1'
#
loop_
_entity.id
_entity.type
_entity.pdbx_description
1 polymer ?
#
loop_
_entity_poly.entity_id
_entity_poly.type
_entity_poly.pdbx_seq_one_letter_code
_entity_poly.pdbx_strand_id
1 'polypeptide(L)'
;MRKGNTANARECALSVLVACRRNGAWADAALKAQLGKCALSAQDAALCSRIVYGVMQNELLLNWYLSAYCTQKLDHLQPPLSDILRIGAYQILFLDKVPDHAAVSESVELCRTNGRSAASGLVNAVLRKVAQNKSNLPPLPEGNFARLSVAYSHPQWLVKKLVSLLSVEEAEAFLRIDNEASPISVQVNPLKTNEKALVDELRGEGVCVTPHPWVPGCLELSGTGDLTTLSAFYNGRFTVQDAAAHLIVCAADFARGQRVLDVCAAPGGKSFAAAFAMENEGRILSCDLHENKLKRIREGAQRLGITCIETAAVDGRAFREEWAGRFDVVICDVPCSGLGIIRKKPDIRYKDAQDFSALPEIQRAILENSARYVKRGGLLVYSTCTILPEENEQVTDDFLKAHDEFTYEAFSLPNGVSAPGHLTLWPQRDNTDGFYLSRMRRKTHD
;
A
#
# COMPACT_ATOMS: atom_id res chain seq x y z
N MET A 1 -2.28 20.51 39.54
CA MET A 1 -3.26 20.10 38.52
C MET A 1 -2.83 20.68 37.18
N ARG A 2 -2.17 19.91 36.30
CA ARG A 2 -1.90 20.32 34.92
C ARG A 2 -3.27 20.37 34.20
N LYS A 3 -3.65 21.55 33.69
CA LYS A 3 -4.78 21.67 32.77
C LYS A 3 -4.60 20.64 31.68
N GLY A 4 -5.59 19.82 31.41
CA GLY A 4 -5.54 18.80 30.35
C GLY A 4 -5.18 19.46 29.03
N ASN A 5 -3.95 19.24 28.60
CA ASN A 5 -3.47 19.68 27.31
C ASN A 5 -4.09 18.71 26.31
N THR A 6 -5.15 19.13 25.64
CA THR A 6 -5.67 18.40 24.47
C THR A 6 -4.57 18.38 23.44
N ALA A 7 -4.01 17.19 23.18
CA ALA A 7 -2.97 17.04 22.18
C ALA A 7 -3.44 17.65 20.85
N ASN A 8 -2.62 18.51 20.24
CA ASN A 8 -2.96 19.11 18.96
C ASN A 8 -2.52 18.21 17.79
N ALA A 9 -2.99 18.49 16.58
CA ALA A 9 -2.70 17.70 15.39
C ALA A 9 -1.19 17.48 15.16
N ARG A 10 -0.36 18.47 15.48
CA ARG A 10 1.09 18.44 15.26
C ARG A 10 1.81 17.58 16.31
N GLU A 11 1.37 17.61 17.57
CA GLU A 11 1.88 16.73 18.63
C GLU A 11 1.56 15.27 18.34
N CYS A 12 0.32 14.99 17.87
CA CYS A 12 -0.06 13.66 17.42
C CYS A 12 0.79 13.20 16.23
N ALA A 13 1.01 14.06 15.23
CA ALA A 13 1.85 13.76 14.07
C ALA A 13 3.31 13.47 14.47
N LEU A 14 3.88 14.29 15.36
CA LEU A 14 5.24 14.08 15.89
C LEU A 14 5.35 12.72 16.60
N SER A 15 4.36 12.36 17.41
CA SER A 15 4.33 11.08 18.13
C SER A 15 4.34 9.89 17.16
N VAL A 16 3.58 9.97 16.05
CA VAL A 16 3.54 8.94 15.00
C VAL A 16 4.89 8.83 14.30
N LEU A 17 5.46 9.95 13.83
CA LEU A 17 6.76 9.96 13.13
C LEU A 17 7.88 9.39 14.00
N VAL A 18 7.92 9.75 15.27
CA VAL A 18 8.90 9.22 16.24
C VAL A 18 8.70 7.72 16.45
N ALA A 19 7.45 7.23 16.54
CA ALA A 19 7.17 5.80 16.68
C ALA A 19 7.63 5.00 15.44
N CYS A 20 7.39 5.52 14.24
CA CYS A 20 7.85 4.89 13.00
C CYS A 20 9.37 4.79 12.95
N ARG A 21 10.10 5.86 13.32
CA ARG A 21 11.57 5.86 13.27
C ARG A 21 12.23 5.02 14.35
N ARG A 22 11.74 5.07 15.59
CA ARG A 22 12.38 4.39 16.72
C ARG A 22 12.00 2.93 16.84
N ASN A 23 10.76 2.60 16.53
CA ASN A 23 10.18 1.28 16.82
C ASN A 23 9.88 0.49 15.53
N GLY A 24 10.17 1.04 14.34
CA GLY A 24 9.81 0.41 13.06
C GLY A 24 8.29 0.25 12.89
N ALA A 25 7.48 1.07 13.60
CA ALA A 25 6.03 0.97 13.51
C ALA A 25 5.55 1.36 12.09
N TRP A 26 4.58 0.62 11.57
CA TRP A 26 3.92 0.99 10.33
C TRP A 26 3.10 2.27 10.50
N ALA A 27 3.21 3.19 9.56
CA ALA A 27 2.59 4.52 9.64
C ALA A 27 1.08 4.45 9.86
N ASP A 28 0.39 3.59 9.12
CA ASP A 28 -1.06 3.39 9.24
C ASP A 28 -1.48 2.95 10.65
N ALA A 29 -0.76 1.95 11.20
CA ALA A 29 -1.05 1.41 12.51
C ALA A 29 -0.76 2.42 13.63
N ALA A 30 0.38 3.11 13.52
CA ALA A 30 0.78 4.15 14.48
C ALA A 30 -0.18 5.34 14.45
N LEU A 31 -0.57 5.80 13.25
CA LEU A 31 -1.53 6.89 13.07
C LEU A 31 -2.90 6.52 13.64
N LYS A 32 -3.44 5.36 13.29
CA LYS A 32 -4.73 4.88 13.82
C LYS A 32 -4.72 4.78 15.34
N ALA A 33 -3.65 4.21 15.91
CA ALA A 33 -3.50 4.09 17.36
C ALA A 33 -3.41 5.46 18.06
N GLN A 34 -2.72 6.43 17.44
CA GLN A 34 -2.56 7.77 18.00
C GLN A 34 -3.85 8.58 17.90
N LEU A 35 -4.53 8.56 16.75
CA LEU A 35 -5.83 9.23 16.58
C LEU A 35 -6.90 8.68 17.52
N GLY A 36 -6.88 7.37 17.78
CA GLY A 36 -7.79 6.76 18.76
C GLY A 36 -7.54 7.17 20.22
N LYS A 37 -6.34 7.65 20.55
CA LYS A 37 -5.99 8.16 21.89
C LYS A 37 -6.24 9.65 22.05
N CYS A 38 -6.22 10.41 20.96
CA CYS A 38 -6.37 11.85 20.94
C CYS A 38 -7.81 12.21 20.58
N ALA A 39 -8.48 13.01 21.42
CA ALA A 39 -9.79 13.56 21.10
C ALA A 39 -9.65 14.75 20.15
N LEU A 40 -9.20 14.50 18.91
CA LEU A 40 -9.05 15.52 17.88
C LEU A 40 -10.39 15.78 17.18
N SER A 41 -10.57 17.03 16.71
CA SER A 41 -11.62 17.33 15.74
C SER A 41 -11.34 16.58 14.42
N ALA A 42 -12.37 16.38 13.59
CA ALA A 42 -12.19 15.78 12.25
C ALA A 42 -11.16 16.54 11.40
N GLN A 43 -11.16 17.88 11.51
CA GLN A 43 -10.21 18.73 10.82
C GLN A 43 -8.77 18.56 11.31
N ASP A 44 -8.57 18.47 12.64
CA ASP A 44 -7.24 18.24 13.22
C ASP A 44 -6.73 16.81 12.94
N ALA A 45 -7.61 15.82 12.94
CA ALA A 45 -7.25 14.45 12.55
C ALA A 45 -6.81 14.37 11.07
N ALA A 46 -7.50 15.08 10.18
CA ALA A 46 -7.11 15.21 8.79
C ALA A 46 -5.76 15.93 8.63
N LEU A 47 -5.53 17.02 9.39
CA LEU A 47 -4.24 17.72 9.40
C LEU A 47 -3.12 16.84 9.92
N CYS A 48 -3.34 16.12 11.01
CA CYS A 48 -2.39 15.16 11.56
C CYS A 48 -1.96 14.12 10.51
N SER A 49 -2.94 13.49 9.86
CA SER A 49 -2.71 12.49 8.81
C SER A 49 -1.92 13.10 7.65
N ARG A 50 -2.29 14.29 7.20
CA ARG A 50 -1.62 15.00 6.10
C ARG A 50 -0.18 15.36 6.44
N ILE A 51 0.12 15.73 7.69
CA ILE A 51 1.49 16.00 8.14
C ILE A 51 2.31 14.71 8.18
N VAL A 52 1.78 13.63 8.75
CA VAL A 52 2.48 12.34 8.85
C VAL A 52 2.88 11.83 7.47
N TYR A 53 1.90 11.63 6.60
CA TYR A 53 2.15 11.12 5.25
C TYR A 53 2.99 12.08 4.41
N GLY A 54 2.71 13.38 4.49
CA GLY A 54 3.42 14.37 3.71
C GLY A 54 4.89 14.52 4.12
N VAL A 55 5.21 14.43 5.41
CA VAL A 55 6.61 14.39 5.87
C VAL A 55 7.30 13.13 5.38
N MET A 56 6.66 11.96 5.46
CA MET A 56 7.23 10.71 4.97
C MET A 56 7.43 10.72 3.45
N GLN A 57 6.45 11.20 2.71
CA GLN A 57 6.53 11.27 1.24
C GLN A 57 7.61 12.24 0.73
N ASN A 58 7.99 13.24 1.53
CA ASN A 58 8.92 14.29 1.12
C ASN A 58 10.18 14.37 1.97
N GLU A 59 10.53 13.32 2.71
CA GLU A 59 11.59 13.38 3.73
C GLU A 59 12.96 13.78 3.17
N LEU A 60 13.39 13.18 2.05
CA LEU A 60 14.72 13.51 1.48
C LEU A 60 14.73 14.92 0.90
N LEU A 61 13.63 15.36 0.30
CA LEU A 61 13.48 16.72 -0.20
C LEU A 61 13.48 17.75 0.95
N LEU A 62 12.73 17.47 2.02
CA LEU A 62 12.73 18.29 3.22
C LEU A 62 14.12 18.37 3.86
N ASN A 63 14.81 17.21 3.95
CA ASN A 63 16.19 17.16 4.46
C ASN A 63 17.15 17.98 3.61
N TRP A 64 17.01 17.93 2.28
CA TRP A 64 17.81 18.71 1.36
C TRP A 64 17.69 20.22 1.63
N TYR A 65 16.45 20.72 1.68
CA TYR A 65 16.20 22.13 1.92
C TYR A 65 16.59 22.57 3.34
N LEU A 66 16.28 21.76 4.35
CA LEU A 66 16.64 22.07 5.74
C LEU A 66 18.18 22.12 5.93
N SER A 67 18.92 21.22 5.27
CA SER A 67 20.38 21.16 5.37
C SER A 67 21.08 22.41 4.86
N ALA A 68 20.46 23.14 3.94
CA ALA A 68 21.01 24.42 3.44
C ALA A 68 20.96 25.55 4.51
N TYR A 69 20.08 25.41 5.50
CA TYR A 69 19.87 26.43 6.52
C TYR A 69 20.27 25.98 7.93
N CYS A 70 20.59 24.71 8.10
CA CYS A 70 20.99 24.13 9.36
C CYS A 70 22.54 24.02 9.42
N THR A 71 23.15 24.49 10.50
CA THR A 71 24.60 24.41 10.67
C THR A 71 25.09 23.02 11.05
N GLN A 72 24.21 22.19 11.59
CA GLN A 72 24.48 20.79 11.94
C GLN A 72 23.78 19.87 10.95
N LYS A 73 24.35 18.69 10.68
CA LYS A 73 23.69 17.66 9.90
C LYS A 73 22.40 17.21 10.61
N LEU A 74 21.30 17.09 9.87
CA LEU A 74 19.99 16.72 10.44
C LEU A 74 20.03 15.38 11.16
N ASP A 75 20.84 14.43 10.68
CA ASP A 75 20.99 13.10 11.28
C ASP A 75 21.71 13.13 12.63
N HIS A 76 22.46 14.21 12.91
CA HIS A 76 23.13 14.43 14.19
C HIS A 76 22.24 15.18 15.20
N LEU A 77 21.08 15.66 14.78
CA LEU A 77 20.13 16.30 15.69
C LEU A 77 19.45 15.23 16.55
N GLN A 78 19.37 15.52 17.85
CA GLN A 78 18.67 14.59 18.75
C GLN A 78 17.17 14.49 18.42
N PRO A 79 16.63 13.29 18.29
CA PRO A 79 15.17 13.14 18.19
C PRO A 79 14.46 13.75 19.42
N PRO A 80 13.30 14.42 19.24
CA PRO A 80 12.49 14.53 18.03
C PRO A 80 12.78 15.78 17.17
N LEU A 81 13.93 16.46 17.36
CA LEU A 81 14.20 17.78 16.78
C LEU A 81 14.19 17.78 15.24
N SER A 82 14.78 16.77 14.63
CA SER A 82 14.77 16.64 13.16
C SER A 82 13.34 16.47 12.62
N ASP A 83 12.48 15.73 13.32
CA ASP A 83 11.07 15.57 12.90
C ASP A 83 10.26 16.86 13.10
N ILE A 84 10.53 17.63 14.16
CA ILE A 84 9.92 18.95 14.35
C ILE A 84 10.30 19.89 13.20
N LEU A 85 11.56 19.90 12.77
CA LEU A 85 11.98 20.70 11.61
C LEU A 85 11.31 20.24 10.32
N ARG A 86 11.20 18.93 10.07
CA ARG A 86 10.49 18.38 8.91
C ARG A 86 9.01 18.75 8.92
N ILE A 87 8.32 18.64 10.07
CA ILE A 87 6.93 19.05 10.24
C ILE A 87 6.76 20.54 9.91
N GLY A 88 7.64 21.40 10.42
CA GLY A 88 7.60 22.83 10.14
C GLY A 88 7.85 23.15 8.67
N ALA A 89 8.89 22.58 8.08
CA ALA A 89 9.23 22.77 6.67
C ALA A 89 8.12 22.24 5.73
N TYR A 90 7.55 21.07 6.03
CA TYR A 90 6.45 20.53 5.27
C TYR A 90 5.22 21.46 5.26
N GLN A 91 4.86 22.01 6.41
CA GLN A 91 3.75 22.95 6.50
C GLN A 91 4.02 24.24 5.70
N ILE A 92 5.23 24.77 5.78
CA ILE A 92 5.63 25.99 5.05
C ILE A 92 5.61 25.75 3.52
N LEU A 93 6.13 24.61 3.06
CA LEU A 93 6.37 24.36 1.64
C LEU A 93 5.17 23.73 0.91
N PHE A 94 4.30 22.99 1.60
CA PHE A 94 3.26 22.14 0.99
C PHE A 94 1.84 22.41 1.48
N LEU A 95 1.62 23.24 2.53
CA LEU A 95 0.29 23.48 3.07
C LEU A 95 -0.11 24.96 2.91
N ASP A 96 -0.73 25.28 1.78
CA ASP A 96 -1.14 26.66 1.45
C ASP A 96 -2.11 27.29 2.48
N LYS A 97 -2.90 26.45 3.17
CA LYS A 97 -3.86 26.90 4.19
C LYS A 97 -3.22 27.19 5.55
N VAL A 98 -1.94 26.87 5.74
CA VAL A 98 -1.19 27.13 6.98
C VAL A 98 -0.28 28.33 6.77
N PRO A 99 -0.53 29.45 7.44
CA PRO A 99 0.37 30.61 7.34
C PRO A 99 1.79 30.26 7.82
N ASP A 100 2.81 30.73 7.11
CA ASP A 100 4.22 30.40 7.40
C ASP A 100 4.60 30.75 8.86
N HIS A 101 4.14 31.90 9.36
CA HIS A 101 4.40 32.30 10.75
C HIS A 101 3.76 31.36 11.77
N ALA A 102 2.59 30.79 11.45
CA ALA A 102 1.94 29.80 12.31
C ALA A 102 2.69 28.46 12.31
N ALA A 103 3.17 28.01 11.14
CA ALA A 103 3.99 26.81 11.04
C ALA A 103 5.29 26.95 11.88
N VAL A 104 5.94 28.11 11.83
CA VAL A 104 7.13 28.40 12.64
C VAL A 104 6.82 28.41 14.14
N SER A 105 5.79 29.14 14.58
CA SER A 105 5.45 29.28 16.00
C SER A 105 5.03 27.97 16.64
N GLU A 106 4.21 27.17 15.93
CA GLU A 106 3.77 25.84 16.37
C GLU A 106 4.95 24.86 16.47
N SER A 107 5.91 24.91 15.53
CA SER A 107 7.10 24.06 15.58
C SER A 107 8.02 24.45 16.76
N VAL A 108 8.13 25.73 17.08
CA VAL A 108 8.85 26.20 18.28
C VAL A 108 8.15 25.72 19.55
N GLU A 109 6.83 25.73 19.59
CA GLU A 109 6.06 25.23 20.73
C GLU A 109 6.19 23.70 20.88
N LEU A 110 6.13 22.94 19.77
CA LEU A 110 6.45 21.51 19.78
C LEU A 110 7.82 21.23 20.38
N CYS A 111 8.82 22.06 20.07
CA CYS A 111 10.16 21.93 20.63
C CYS A 111 10.14 22.09 22.16
N ARG A 112 9.40 23.07 22.68
CA ARG A 112 9.28 23.34 24.13
C ARG A 112 8.52 22.24 24.85
N THR A 113 7.37 21.83 24.33
CA THR A 113 6.50 20.81 24.96
C THR A 113 7.15 19.44 24.99
N ASN A 114 8.06 19.15 24.06
CA ASN A 114 8.82 17.89 24.00
C ASN A 114 10.19 17.94 24.70
N GLY A 115 10.39 18.87 25.63
CA GLY A 115 11.58 18.93 26.48
C GLY A 115 12.85 19.38 25.74
N ARG A 116 12.71 20.11 24.62
CA ARG A 116 13.81 20.61 23.79
C ARG A 116 13.87 22.14 23.77
N SER A 117 13.44 22.79 24.83
CA SER A 117 13.36 24.27 24.91
C SER A 117 14.67 24.98 24.52
N ALA A 118 15.83 24.42 24.85
CA ALA A 118 17.12 24.96 24.46
C ALA A 118 17.34 25.04 22.94
N ALA A 119 16.67 24.19 22.16
CA ALA A 119 16.75 24.17 20.70
C ALA A 119 15.70 25.05 20.00
N SER A 120 14.80 25.72 20.75
CA SER A 120 13.74 26.58 20.20
C SER A 120 14.31 27.70 19.31
N GLY A 121 15.46 28.27 19.64
CA GLY A 121 16.14 29.28 18.83
C GLY A 121 16.58 28.72 17.47
N LEU A 122 17.13 27.51 17.44
CA LEU A 122 17.52 26.83 16.21
C LEU A 122 16.31 26.56 15.31
N VAL A 123 15.23 25.97 15.87
CA VAL A 123 13.99 25.68 15.12
C VAL A 123 13.43 26.95 14.49
N ASN A 124 13.32 28.02 15.29
CA ASN A 124 12.85 29.33 14.80
C ASN A 124 13.73 29.87 13.66
N ALA A 125 15.06 29.88 13.84
CA ALA A 125 16.00 30.44 12.87
C ALA A 125 15.95 29.66 11.54
N VAL A 126 15.99 28.31 11.60
CA VAL A 126 15.97 27.46 10.40
C VAL A 126 14.64 27.61 9.65
N LEU A 127 13.50 27.50 10.33
CA LEU A 127 12.20 27.54 9.67
C LEU A 127 11.86 28.92 9.12
N ARG A 128 12.29 30.01 9.78
CA ARG A 128 12.17 31.36 9.22
C ARG A 128 12.98 31.51 7.92
N LYS A 129 14.18 30.95 7.85
CA LYS A 129 14.96 30.96 6.60
C LYS A 129 14.28 30.18 5.50
N VAL A 130 13.70 29.00 5.80
CA VAL A 130 12.89 28.24 4.83
C VAL A 130 11.71 29.10 4.32
N ALA A 131 10.97 29.74 5.21
CA ALA A 131 9.83 30.59 4.84
C ALA A 131 10.26 31.79 3.98
N GLN A 132 11.34 32.48 4.35
CA GLN A 132 11.86 33.65 3.60
C GLN A 132 12.36 33.28 2.20
N ASN A 133 12.87 32.07 2.03
CA ASN A 133 13.44 31.59 0.76
C ASN A 133 12.47 30.65 0.01
N LYS A 134 11.21 30.57 0.38
CA LYS A 134 10.21 29.67 -0.23
C LYS A 134 10.12 29.78 -1.76
N SER A 135 10.32 30.97 -2.29
CA SER A 135 10.31 31.24 -3.75
C SER A 135 11.69 31.06 -4.41
N ASN A 136 12.73 30.82 -3.64
CA ASN A 136 14.10 30.66 -4.13
C ASN A 136 14.84 29.60 -3.31
N LEU A 137 14.30 28.38 -3.33
CA LEU A 137 14.88 27.24 -2.62
C LEU A 137 16.20 26.81 -3.30
N PRO A 138 17.10 26.16 -2.54
CA PRO A 138 18.33 25.61 -3.09
C PRO A 138 18.07 24.70 -4.29
N PRO A 139 18.88 24.76 -5.36
CA PRO A 139 18.74 23.87 -6.50
C PRO A 139 18.89 22.40 -6.07
N LEU A 140 18.22 21.52 -6.76
CA LEU A 140 18.36 20.08 -6.56
C LEU A 140 19.78 19.63 -6.92
N PRO A 141 20.26 18.50 -6.38
CA PRO A 141 21.60 18.02 -6.68
C PRO A 141 21.74 17.66 -8.18
N GLU A 142 22.96 17.78 -8.65
CA GLU A 142 23.32 17.39 -10.02
C GLU A 142 23.31 15.86 -10.19
N GLY A 143 23.10 15.41 -11.44
CA GLY A 143 23.05 14.00 -11.82
C GLY A 143 21.68 13.34 -11.59
N ASN A 144 21.23 12.54 -12.57
CA ASN A 144 19.88 11.99 -12.60
C ASN A 144 19.51 11.23 -11.33
N PHE A 145 20.35 10.34 -10.82
CA PHE A 145 20.02 9.53 -9.65
C PHE A 145 19.90 10.35 -8.38
N ALA A 146 20.79 11.30 -8.15
CA ALA A 146 20.75 12.17 -6.97
C ALA A 146 19.55 13.12 -7.05
N ARG A 147 19.31 13.73 -8.22
CA ARG A 147 18.18 14.62 -8.49
C ARG A 147 16.86 13.92 -8.25
N LEU A 148 16.63 12.75 -8.87
CA LEU A 148 15.40 12.00 -8.72
C LEU A 148 15.18 11.51 -7.28
N SER A 149 16.25 11.03 -6.64
CA SER A 149 16.20 10.60 -5.23
C SER A 149 15.72 11.72 -4.33
N VAL A 150 16.28 12.92 -4.44
CA VAL A 150 15.91 14.07 -3.61
C VAL A 150 14.55 14.62 -4.02
N ALA A 151 14.32 14.86 -5.30
CA ALA A 151 13.09 15.48 -5.82
C ALA A 151 11.82 14.69 -5.42
N TYR A 152 11.90 13.37 -5.49
CA TYR A 152 10.77 12.48 -5.23
C TYR A 152 10.89 11.71 -3.89
N SER A 153 11.92 12.00 -3.11
CA SER A 153 12.15 11.39 -1.80
C SER A 153 12.16 9.85 -1.79
N HIS A 154 12.91 9.28 -2.73
CA HIS A 154 13.16 7.83 -2.79
C HIS A 154 14.66 7.54 -2.62
N PRO A 155 15.06 6.47 -1.91
CA PRO A 155 16.47 6.14 -1.72
C PRO A 155 17.15 5.85 -3.07
N GLN A 156 18.41 6.21 -3.19
CA GLN A 156 19.14 6.10 -4.46
C GLN A 156 19.20 4.67 -5.02
N TRP A 157 19.22 3.66 -4.15
CA TRP A 157 19.22 2.28 -4.60
C TRP A 157 17.93 1.95 -5.40
N LEU A 158 16.76 2.43 -4.91
CA LEU A 158 15.48 2.23 -5.59
C LEU A 158 15.41 3.02 -6.90
N VAL A 159 15.87 4.27 -6.91
CA VAL A 159 15.97 5.07 -8.14
C VAL A 159 16.83 4.37 -9.19
N LYS A 160 18.03 3.87 -8.80
CA LYS A 160 18.90 3.11 -9.69
C LYS A 160 18.24 1.85 -10.23
N LYS A 161 17.52 1.12 -9.34
CA LYS A 161 16.77 -0.08 -9.74
C LYS A 161 15.67 0.26 -10.74
N LEU A 162 14.86 1.28 -10.49
CA LEU A 162 13.81 1.73 -11.42
C LEU A 162 14.38 2.13 -12.77
N VAL A 163 15.46 2.92 -12.81
CA VAL A 163 16.10 3.32 -14.07
C VAL A 163 16.71 2.13 -14.80
N SER A 164 17.12 1.07 -14.10
CA SER A 164 17.59 -0.17 -14.75
C SER A 164 16.47 -1.03 -15.34
N LEU A 165 15.25 -0.90 -14.83
CA LEU A 165 14.06 -1.64 -15.32
C LEU A 165 13.28 -0.85 -16.38
N LEU A 166 13.39 0.47 -16.33
CA LEU A 166 12.64 1.44 -17.14
C LEU A 166 13.61 2.42 -17.78
N SER A 167 13.13 3.35 -18.63
CA SER A 167 13.92 4.54 -18.97
C SER A 167 13.99 5.53 -17.80
N VAL A 168 14.86 6.54 -17.90
CA VAL A 168 14.93 7.62 -16.90
C VAL A 168 13.59 8.35 -16.77
N GLU A 169 12.95 8.64 -17.92
CA GLU A 169 11.66 9.34 -18.02
C GLU A 169 10.52 8.53 -17.39
N GLU A 170 10.47 7.24 -17.66
CA GLU A 170 9.49 6.32 -17.08
C GLU A 170 9.70 6.14 -15.57
N ALA A 171 10.95 6.02 -15.14
CA ALA A 171 11.29 5.97 -13.73
C ALA A 171 10.88 7.26 -13.01
N GLU A 172 11.12 8.43 -13.61
CA GLU A 172 10.67 9.71 -13.05
C GLU A 172 9.13 9.80 -12.98
N ALA A 173 8.42 9.29 -14.00
CA ALA A 173 6.95 9.23 -13.98
C ALA A 173 6.42 8.33 -12.85
N PHE A 174 7.04 7.17 -12.64
CA PHE A 174 6.73 6.27 -11.52
C PHE A 174 6.92 6.97 -10.17
N LEU A 175 8.10 7.56 -9.93
CA LEU A 175 8.44 8.26 -8.68
C LEU A 175 7.51 9.45 -8.39
N ARG A 176 7.04 10.14 -9.43
CA ARG A 176 6.07 11.23 -9.30
C ARG A 176 4.72 10.71 -8.82
N ILE A 177 4.20 9.63 -9.42
CA ILE A 177 2.93 9.02 -9.04
C ILE A 177 2.96 8.49 -7.61
N ASP A 178 4.09 7.95 -7.17
CA ASP A 178 4.27 7.51 -5.78
C ASP A 178 4.12 8.64 -4.75
N ASN A 179 4.25 9.90 -5.17
CA ASN A 179 4.04 11.06 -4.32
C ASN A 179 2.65 11.70 -4.47
N GLU A 180 1.83 11.21 -5.39
CA GLU A 180 0.45 11.66 -5.52
C GLU A 180 -0.46 10.98 -4.48
N ALA A 181 -1.56 11.64 -4.15
CA ALA A 181 -2.56 11.04 -3.28
C ALA A 181 -3.20 9.82 -3.96
N SER A 182 -3.15 8.68 -3.30
CA SER A 182 -3.83 7.48 -3.80
C SER A 182 -5.33 7.60 -3.55
N PRO A 183 -6.19 7.36 -4.55
CA PRO A 183 -7.62 7.25 -4.32
C PRO A 183 -7.92 6.01 -3.46
N ILE A 184 -9.05 6.02 -2.77
CA ILE A 184 -9.56 4.83 -2.11
C ILE A 184 -10.29 4.00 -3.16
N SER A 185 -9.68 2.90 -3.60
CA SER A 185 -10.30 2.00 -4.57
C SER A 185 -11.19 0.96 -3.86
N VAL A 186 -12.38 0.77 -4.38
CA VAL A 186 -13.36 -0.19 -3.86
C VAL A 186 -13.90 -1.06 -4.99
N GLN A 187 -14.27 -2.29 -4.66
CA GLN A 187 -14.92 -3.22 -5.58
C GLN A 187 -16.39 -3.36 -5.21
N VAL A 188 -17.26 -3.22 -6.19
CA VAL A 188 -18.69 -3.46 -6.05
C VAL A 188 -18.92 -4.91 -5.61
N ASN A 189 -19.82 -5.13 -4.67
CA ASN A 189 -20.27 -6.46 -4.30
C ASN A 189 -21.47 -6.87 -5.16
N PRO A 190 -21.30 -7.71 -6.19
CA PRO A 190 -22.36 -8.08 -7.11
C PRO A 190 -23.44 -8.97 -6.47
N LEU A 191 -23.16 -9.56 -5.29
CA LEU A 191 -24.14 -10.33 -4.53
C LEU A 191 -25.21 -9.45 -3.88
N LYS A 192 -24.96 -8.14 -3.73
CA LYS A 192 -25.84 -7.20 -2.99
C LYS A 192 -26.27 -5.99 -3.80
N THR A 193 -25.54 -5.60 -4.82
CA THR A 193 -25.80 -4.38 -5.60
C THR A 193 -25.13 -4.44 -6.96
N ASN A 194 -25.37 -3.42 -7.78
CA ASN A 194 -24.66 -3.19 -9.03
C ASN A 194 -23.93 -1.83 -8.97
N GLU A 195 -23.05 -1.60 -9.94
CA GLU A 195 -22.22 -0.39 -9.99
C GLU A 195 -23.06 0.89 -9.96
N LYS A 196 -24.08 0.98 -10.81
CA LYS A 196 -24.95 2.17 -10.90
C LYS A 196 -25.62 2.49 -9.55
N ALA A 197 -26.23 1.48 -8.93
CA ALA A 197 -26.93 1.66 -7.66
C ALA A 197 -25.96 2.06 -6.54
N LEU A 198 -24.75 1.50 -6.51
CA LEU A 198 -23.73 1.88 -5.53
C LEU A 198 -23.22 3.30 -5.74
N VAL A 199 -23.00 3.73 -7.00
CA VAL A 199 -22.60 5.09 -7.33
C VAL A 199 -23.63 6.10 -6.87
N ASP A 200 -24.93 5.84 -7.15
CA ASP A 200 -26.03 6.71 -6.76
C ASP A 200 -26.16 6.81 -5.22
N GLU A 201 -26.02 5.69 -4.51
CA GLU A 201 -26.03 5.63 -3.04
C GLU A 201 -24.88 6.45 -2.42
N LEU A 202 -23.65 6.21 -2.87
CA LEU A 202 -22.46 6.91 -2.35
C LEU A 202 -22.51 8.41 -2.64
N ARG A 203 -22.98 8.82 -3.82
CA ARG A 203 -23.16 10.24 -4.15
C ARG A 203 -24.23 10.87 -3.29
N GLY A 204 -25.30 10.14 -2.97
CA GLY A 204 -26.32 10.57 -2.01
C GLY A 204 -25.77 10.81 -0.60
N GLU A 205 -24.70 10.12 -0.21
CA GLU A 205 -23.97 10.32 1.05
C GLU A 205 -22.87 11.41 0.95
N GLY A 206 -22.76 12.11 -0.19
CA GLY A 206 -21.78 13.18 -0.39
C GLY A 206 -20.38 12.73 -0.78
N VAL A 207 -20.21 11.46 -1.14
CA VAL A 207 -18.93 10.90 -1.60
C VAL A 207 -18.73 11.20 -3.09
N CYS A 208 -17.53 11.66 -3.46
CA CYS A 208 -17.14 11.75 -4.87
C CYS A 208 -16.75 10.36 -5.37
N VAL A 209 -17.42 9.91 -6.44
CA VAL A 209 -17.23 8.57 -7.00
C VAL A 209 -16.88 8.66 -8.47
N THR A 210 -15.77 8.04 -8.86
CA THR A 210 -15.31 7.92 -10.25
C THR A 210 -15.12 6.42 -10.57
N PRO A 211 -15.81 5.86 -11.57
CA PRO A 211 -15.51 4.51 -12.04
C PRO A 211 -14.09 4.42 -12.56
N HIS A 212 -13.42 3.30 -12.28
CA HIS A 212 -12.09 3.06 -12.83
C HIS A 212 -12.18 2.92 -14.37
N PRO A 213 -11.26 3.54 -15.15
CA PRO A 213 -11.44 3.68 -16.60
C PRO A 213 -11.52 2.33 -17.35
N TRP A 214 -10.97 1.25 -16.82
CA TRP A 214 -10.93 -0.03 -17.53
C TRP A 214 -11.08 -1.28 -16.64
N VAL A 215 -11.18 -1.16 -15.30
CA VAL A 215 -11.43 -2.28 -14.40
C VAL A 215 -12.90 -2.29 -14.00
N PRO A 216 -13.72 -3.24 -14.51
CA PRO A 216 -15.14 -3.27 -14.22
C PRO A 216 -15.44 -3.47 -12.74
N GLY A 217 -16.46 -2.77 -12.24
CA GLY A 217 -16.85 -2.84 -10.84
C GLY A 217 -15.87 -2.21 -9.85
N CYS A 218 -14.78 -1.58 -10.33
CA CYS A 218 -13.85 -0.83 -9.52
C CYS A 218 -14.23 0.66 -9.51
N LEU A 219 -14.39 1.22 -8.30
CA LEU A 219 -14.71 2.63 -8.11
C LEU A 219 -13.61 3.30 -7.28
N GLU A 220 -13.26 4.52 -7.64
CA GLU A 220 -12.36 5.39 -6.90
C GLU A 220 -13.18 6.40 -6.08
N LEU A 221 -12.93 6.44 -4.79
CA LEU A 221 -13.67 7.28 -3.84
C LEU A 221 -12.80 8.40 -3.30
N SER A 222 -13.38 9.58 -3.15
CA SER A 222 -12.78 10.69 -2.41
C SER A 222 -13.85 11.45 -1.61
N GLY A 223 -13.39 12.18 -0.57
CA GLY A 223 -14.32 12.86 0.34
C GLY A 223 -15.10 11.93 1.28
N THR A 224 -14.65 10.70 1.47
CA THR A 224 -15.37 9.67 2.22
C THR A 224 -15.40 9.88 3.74
N GLY A 225 -14.45 10.64 4.29
CA GLY A 225 -14.21 10.57 5.75
C GLY A 225 -13.84 9.15 6.21
N ASP A 226 -14.43 8.70 7.29
CA ASP A 226 -14.28 7.31 7.74
C ASP A 226 -15.24 6.40 6.95
N LEU A 227 -14.69 5.52 6.13
CA LEU A 227 -15.46 4.57 5.31
C LEU A 227 -16.45 3.73 6.11
N THR A 228 -16.13 3.43 7.38
CA THR A 228 -16.98 2.58 8.22
C THR A 228 -18.28 3.24 8.64
N THR A 229 -18.40 4.56 8.44
CA THR A 229 -19.63 5.32 8.71
C THR A 229 -20.60 5.36 7.53
N LEU A 230 -20.14 4.98 6.32
CA LEU A 230 -20.99 4.94 5.13
C LEU A 230 -21.98 3.78 5.21
N SER A 231 -23.25 4.02 4.89
CA SER A 231 -24.29 2.98 4.89
C SER A 231 -23.95 1.87 3.89
N ALA A 232 -23.46 2.23 2.72
CA ALA A 232 -23.02 1.29 1.69
C ALA A 232 -21.91 0.34 2.20
N PHE A 233 -20.95 0.82 3.01
CA PHE A 233 -19.93 -0.03 3.63
C PHE A 233 -20.55 -0.97 4.66
N TYR A 234 -21.32 -0.43 5.60
CA TYR A 234 -21.94 -1.21 6.67
C TYR A 234 -22.83 -2.33 6.10
N ASN A 235 -23.61 -2.04 5.06
CA ASN A 235 -24.47 -2.99 4.37
C ASN A 235 -23.69 -3.98 3.47
N GLY A 236 -22.36 -3.85 3.38
CA GLY A 236 -21.51 -4.75 2.60
C GLY A 236 -21.71 -4.65 1.09
N ARG A 237 -22.09 -3.48 0.55
CA ARG A 237 -22.29 -3.26 -0.88
C ARG A 237 -20.98 -3.13 -1.66
N PHE A 238 -19.88 -2.94 -0.96
CA PHE A 238 -18.53 -2.92 -1.54
C PHE A 238 -17.47 -3.44 -0.56
N THR A 239 -16.32 -3.76 -1.11
CA THR A 239 -15.09 -4.04 -0.36
C THR A 239 -13.96 -3.10 -0.80
N VAL A 240 -13.06 -2.77 0.13
CA VAL A 240 -11.86 -1.97 -0.21
C VAL A 240 -10.84 -2.91 -0.85
N GLN A 241 -10.53 -2.66 -2.10
CA GLN A 241 -9.52 -3.40 -2.84
C GLN A 241 -9.00 -2.56 -4.00
N ASP A 242 -7.69 -2.61 -4.23
CA ASP A 242 -7.07 -1.95 -5.36
C ASP A 242 -7.47 -2.60 -6.69
N ALA A 243 -7.51 -1.79 -7.75
CA ALA A 243 -7.82 -2.24 -9.10
C ALA A 243 -6.88 -3.35 -9.57
N ALA A 244 -5.55 -3.21 -9.35
CA ALA A 244 -4.57 -4.23 -9.72
C ALA A 244 -4.81 -5.56 -8.99
N ALA A 245 -5.07 -5.50 -7.67
CA ALA A 245 -5.36 -6.69 -6.88
C ALA A 245 -6.67 -7.38 -7.30
N HIS A 246 -7.64 -6.62 -7.81
CA HIS A 246 -8.89 -7.17 -8.35
C HIS A 246 -8.66 -7.96 -9.64
N LEU A 247 -7.69 -7.58 -10.46
CA LEU A 247 -7.40 -8.24 -11.75
C LEU A 247 -6.98 -9.71 -11.62
N ILE A 248 -6.71 -10.19 -10.40
CA ILE A 248 -6.52 -11.64 -10.16
C ILE A 248 -7.73 -12.45 -10.60
N VAL A 249 -8.94 -11.87 -10.55
CA VAL A 249 -10.18 -12.52 -11.03
C VAL A 249 -10.08 -12.83 -12.52
N CYS A 250 -9.52 -11.89 -13.30
CA CYS A 250 -9.33 -12.08 -14.75
C CYS A 250 -8.29 -13.18 -15.05
N ALA A 251 -7.22 -13.26 -14.24
CA ALA A 251 -6.20 -14.27 -14.40
C ALA A 251 -6.67 -15.66 -13.95
N ALA A 252 -7.43 -15.72 -12.87
CA ALA A 252 -7.88 -16.99 -12.29
C ALA A 252 -9.07 -17.62 -13.02
N ASP A 253 -9.89 -16.82 -13.73
CA ASP A 253 -11.07 -17.27 -14.48
C ASP A 253 -11.97 -18.17 -13.62
N PHE A 254 -12.40 -17.63 -12.46
CA PHE A 254 -13.19 -18.37 -11.49
C PHE A 254 -14.56 -18.77 -12.05
N ALA A 255 -15.02 -19.98 -11.70
CA ALA A 255 -16.34 -20.53 -12.07
C ALA A 255 -17.10 -21.03 -10.83
N ARG A 256 -18.43 -21.03 -10.90
CA ARG A 256 -19.29 -21.58 -9.84
C ARG A 256 -18.92 -23.02 -9.51
N GLY A 257 -19.02 -23.38 -8.26
CA GLY A 257 -18.78 -24.75 -7.76
C GLY A 257 -17.33 -25.12 -7.58
N GLN A 258 -16.36 -24.27 -7.95
CA GLN A 258 -14.94 -24.53 -7.79
C GLN A 258 -14.53 -24.62 -6.32
N ARG A 259 -13.42 -25.33 -6.09
CA ARG A 259 -12.67 -25.36 -4.83
C ARG A 259 -11.42 -24.51 -4.99
N VAL A 260 -11.36 -23.41 -4.26
CA VAL A 260 -10.27 -22.43 -4.30
C VAL A 260 -9.49 -22.47 -2.99
N LEU A 261 -8.16 -22.39 -3.08
CA LEU A 261 -7.27 -22.17 -1.94
C LEU A 261 -6.60 -20.80 -2.11
N ASP A 262 -6.69 -19.94 -1.10
CA ASP A 262 -5.94 -18.68 -1.01
C ASP A 262 -4.93 -18.82 0.15
N VAL A 263 -3.64 -18.98 -0.19
CA VAL A 263 -2.60 -19.42 0.75
C VAL A 263 -2.15 -18.32 1.71
N CYS A 264 -2.20 -17.06 1.26
CA CYS A 264 -1.79 -15.89 2.04
C CYS A 264 -2.90 -14.83 2.04
N ALA A 265 -4.12 -15.24 2.42
CA ALA A 265 -5.35 -14.54 2.12
C ALA A 265 -5.56 -13.18 2.80
N ALA A 266 -4.97 -12.96 3.98
CA ALA A 266 -5.31 -11.78 4.77
C ALA A 266 -4.89 -10.45 4.11
N PRO A 267 -5.81 -9.46 4.06
CA PRO A 267 -7.05 -9.31 4.82
C PRO A 267 -8.32 -9.91 4.16
N GLY A 268 -8.24 -10.64 3.04
CA GLY A 268 -9.35 -11.34 2.41
C GLY A 268 -9.77 -10.83 1.03
N GLY A 269 -9.16 -9.74 0.54
CA GLY A 269 -9.61 -9.08 -0.69
C GLY A 269 -9.69 -10.02 -1.90
N LYS A 270 -8.69 -10.90 -2.11
CA LYS A 270 -8.67 -11.85 -3.23
C LYS A 270 -9.67 -12.98 -3.04
N SER A 271 -9.79 -13.49 -1.81
CA SER A 271 -10.85 -14.47 -1.47
C SER A 271 -12.25 -13.91 -1.68
N PHE A 272 -12.50 -12.63 -1.34
CA PHE A 272 -13.81 -11.99 -1.59
C PHE A 272 -14.06 -11.82 -3.08
N ALA A 273 -13.06 -11.38 -3.85
CA ALA A 273 -13.17 -11.26 -5.31
C ALA A 273 -13.44 -12.60 -5.97
N ALA A 274 -12.79 -13.68 -5.52
CA ALA A 274 -13.09 -15.04 -5.96
C ALA A 274 -14.54 -15.45 -5.64
N ALA A 275 -15.01 -15.20 -4.40
CA ALA A 275 -16.38 -15.48 -3.99
C ALA A 275 -17.41 -14.72 -4.84
N PHE A 276 -17.13 -13.47 -5.21
CA PHE A 276 -17.99 -12.69 -6.11
C PHE A 276 -18.03 -13.29 -7.51
N ALA A 277 -16.88 -13.65 -8.08
CA ALA A 277 -16.80 -14.26 -9.41
C ALA A 277 -17.46 -15.65 -9.45
N MET A 278 -17.40 -16.40 -8.36
CA MET A 278 -18.07 -17.69 -8.19
C MET A 278 -19.57 -17.56 -7.82
N GLU A 279 -20.10 -16.34 -7.73
CA GLU A 279 -21.47 -16.05 -7.29
C GLU A 279 -21.82 -16.71 -5.93
N ASN A 280 -20.82 -16.77 -5.04
CA ASN A 280 -20.90 -17.39 -3.71
C ASN A 280 -21.23 -18.91 -3.74
N GLU A 281 -20.99 -19.58 -4.87
CA GLU A 281 -21.17 -21.02 -5.05
C GLU A 281 -19.81 -21.74 -5.13
N GLY A 282 -19.61 -22.79 -4.33
CA GLY A 282 -18.36 -23.53 -4.25
C GLY A 282 -17.74 -23.48 -2.86
N ARG A 283 -16.42 -23.56 -2.76
CA ARG A 283 -15.69 -23.51 -1.49
C ARG A 283 -14.36 -22.76 -1.65
N ILE A 284 -14.09 -21.81 -0.77
CA ILE A 284 -12.83 -21.08 -0.72
C ILE A 284 -12.21 -21.33 0.66
N LEU A 285 -11.01 -21.89 0.69
CA LEU A 285 -10.21 -22.01 1.90
C LEU A 285 -9.19 -20.87 1.93
N SER A 286 -9.40 -19.91 2.82
CA SER A 286 -8.54 -18.73 3.00
C SER A 286 -7.59 -18.94 4.16
N CYS A 287 -6.29 -18.98 3.87
CA CYS A 287 -5.23 -19.25 4.83
C CYS A 287 -4.39 -18.01 5.13
N ASP A 288 -3.85 -17.91 6.33
CA ASP A 288 -2.78 -16.97 6.69
C ASP A 288 -1.97 -17.60 7.83
N LEU A 289 -0.70 -17.20 7.96
CA LEU A 289 0.18 -17.64 9.04
C LEU A 289 -0.37 -17.25 10.43
N HIS A 290 -1.04 -16.10 10.51
CA HIS A 290 -1.46 -15.49 11.78
C HIS A 290 -2.98 -15.59 11.99
N GLU A 291 -3.43 -16.35 13.00
CA GLU A 291 -4.85 -16.51 13.36
C GLU A 291 -5.57 -15.16 13.58
N ASN A 292 -4.89 -14.18 14.19
CA ASN A 292 -5.49 -12.86 14.43
C ASN A 292 -5.87 -12.11 13.14
N LYS A 293 -5.23 -12.41 12.02
CA LYS A 293 -5.57 -11.83 10.71
C LYS A 293 -6.81 -12.50 10.10
N LEU A 294 -7.03 -13.79 10.36
CA LEU A 294 -8.19 -14.53 9.86
C LEU A 294 -9.51 -13.97 10.37
N LYS A 295 -9.51 -13.36 11.55
CA LYS A 295 -10.68 -12.65 12.07
C LYS A 295 -11.21 -11.60 11.09
N ARG A 296 -10.31 -10.85 10.43
CA ARG A 296 -10.69 -9.83 9.44
C ARG A 296 -11.36 -10.45 8.22
N ILE A 297 -10.90 -11.64 7.79
CA ILE A 297 -11.53 -12.37 6.67
C ILE A 297 -12.94 -12.79 7.04
N ARG A 298 -13.13 -13.38 8.24
CA ARG A 298 -14.46 -13.82 8.71
C ARG A 298 -15.43 -12.65 8.85
N GLU A 299 -15.00 -11.54 9.47
CA GLU A 299 -15.82 -10.33 9.62
C GLU A 299 -16.15 -9.70 8.27
N GLY A 300 -15.17 -9.66 7.34
CA GLY A 300 -15.37 -9.18 5.98
C GLY A 300 -16.38 -10.04 5.21
N ALA A 301 -16.21 -11.37 5.22
CA ALA A 301 -17.12 -12.31 4.58
C ALA A 301 -18.57 -12.17 5.12
N GLN A 302 -18.72 -12.08 6.45
CA GLN A 302 -20.03 -11.88 7.08
C GLN A 302 -20.68 -10.57 6.60
N ARG A 303 -19.95 -9.46 6.64
CA ARG A 303 -20.42 -8.14 6.20
C ARG A 303 -20.85 -8.16 4.73
N LEU A 304 -20.06 -8.82 3.88
CA LEU A 304 -20.31 -8.93 2.43
C LEU A 304 -21.39 -9.95 2.08
N GLY A 305 -21.84 -10.79 3.02
CA GLY A 305 -22.82 -11.86 2.78
C GLY A 305 -22.23 -13.08 2.07
N ILE A 306 -20.92 -13.29 2.19
CA ILE A 306 -20.22 -14.44 1.62
C ILE A 306 -20.30 -15.62 2.58
N THR A 307 -20.73 -16.78 2.08
CA THR A 307 -20.90 -17.99 2.87
C THR A 307 -19.98 -19.14 2.46
N CYS A 308 -19.33 -19.03 1.29
CA CYS A 308 -18.48 -20.08 0.73
C CYS A 308 -17.02 -20.04 1.24
N ILE A 309 -16.66 -19.10 2.14
CA ILE A 309 -15.31 -18.95 2.68
C ILE A 309 -15.17 -19.66 4.03
N GLU A 310 -14.17 -20.53 4.12
CA GLU A 310 -13.62 -21.09 5.35
C GLU A 310 -12.22 -20.53 5.60
N THR A 311 -11.76 -20.49 6.86
CA THR A 311 -10.44 -19.95 7.20
C THR A 311 -9.60 -20.95 7.99
N ALA A 312 -8.27 -20.99 7.74
CA ALA A 312 -7.34 -21.82 8.49
C ALA A 312 -6.00 -21.09 8.75
N ALA A 313 -5.47 -21.19 9.97
CA ALA A 313 -4.14 -20.68 10.27
C ALA A 313 -3.08 -21.72 9.84
N VAL A 314 -2.32 -21.36 8.81
CA VAL A 314 -1.34 -22.28 8.19
C VAL A 314 -0.13 -21.51 7.71
N ASP A 315 1.07 -22.06 7.94
CA ASP A 315 2.26 -21.61 7.23
C ASP A 315 2.20 -22.13 5.78
N GLY A 316 2.15 -21.21 4.82
CA GLY A 316 2.10 -21.54 3.39
C GLY A 316 3.29 -22.37 2.88
N ARG A 317 4.38 -22.43 3.65
CA ARG A 317 5.56 -23.28 3.36
C ARG A 317 5.41 -24.72 3.84
N ALA A 318 4.44 -24.98 4.74
CA ALA A 318 4.25 -26.31 5.34
C ALA A 318 3.23 -27.12 4.54
N PHE A 319 3.64 -28.28 4.05
CA PHE A 319 2.77 -29.16 3.26
C PHE A 319 1.68 -29.82 4.10
N ARG A 320 0.48 -29.87 3.53
CA ARG A 320 -0.70 -30.55 4.07
C ARG A 320 -1.11 -31.66 3.11
N GLU A 321 -0.89 -32.91 3.47
CA GLU A 321 -1.19 -34.05 2.60
C GLU A 321 -2.66 -34.16 2.23
N GLU A 322 -3.53 -33.83 3.17
CA GLU A 322 -4.98 -33.82 2.98
C GLU A 322 -5.49 -32.84 1.90
N TRP A 323 -4.64 -31.90 1.46
CA TRP A 323 -4.98 -30.90 0.43
C TRP A 323 -4.39 -31.21 -0.94
N ALA A 324 -3.53 -32.22 -1.04
CA ALA A 324 -2.82 -32.55 -2.27
C ALA A 324 -3.78 -32.80 -3.45
N GLY A 325 -3.60 -32.06 -4.55
CA GLY A 325 -4.37 -32.20 -5.77
C GLY A 325 -5.87 -31.93 -5.66
N ARG A 326 -6.30 -31.15 -4.66
CA ARG A 326 -7.75 -31.00 -4.38
C ARG A 326 -8.39 -29.70 -4.88
N PHE A 327 -7.61 -28.72 -5.28
CA PHE A 327 -8.13 -27.39 -5.61
C PHE A 327 -8.12 -27.15 -7.12
N ASP A 328 -9.21 -26.55 -7.62
CA ASP A 328 -9.36 -26.10 -9.00
C ASP A 328 -8.46 -24.90 -9.28
N VAL A 329 -8.38 -23.98 -8.31
CA VAL A 329 -7.56 -22.79 -8.34
C VAL A 329 -6.82 -22.63 -7.00
N VAL A 330 -5.52 -22.37 -7.07
CA VAL A 330 -4.71 -21.99 -5.91
C VAL A 330 -4.15 -20.60 -6.13
N ILE A 331 -4.42 -19.69 -5.19
CA ILE A 331 -3.95 -18.30 -5.19
C ILE A 331 -2.74 -18.21 -4.25
N CYS A 332 -1.63 -17.74 -4.79
CA CYS A 332 -0.40 -17.41 -4.06
C CYS A 332 -0.14 -15.91 -4.13
N ASP A 333 -0.89 -15.12 -3.34
CA ASP A 333 -0.60 -13.69 -3.13
C ASP A 333 0.44 -13.57 -2.01
N VAL A 334 1.69 -13.80 -2.37
CA VAL A 334 2.77 -14.02 -1.41
C VAL A 334 3.23 -12.73 -0.71
N PRO A 335 3.79 -12.84 0.52
CA PRO A 335 4.43 -11.69 1.15
C PRO A 335 5.58 -11.19 0.27
N CYS A 336 5.62 -9.88 0.04
CA CYS A 336 6.58 -9.23 -0.86
C CYS A 336 7.07 -7.89 -0.30
N SER A 337 8.03 -7.26 -0.99
CA SER A 337 8.57 -5.95 -0.60
C SER A 337 7.54 -4.83 -0.58
N GLY A 338 6.48 -4.93 -1.39
CA GLY A 338 5.44 -3.92 -1.49
C GLY A 338 5.84 -2.67 -2.27
N LEU A 339 6.93 -2.71 -3.05
CA LEU A 339 7.45 -1.55 -3.78
C LEU A 339 6.52 -1.05 -4.90
N GLY A 340 5.46 -1.76 -5.22
CA GLY A 340 4.42 -1.31 -6.13
C GLY A 340 3.32 -0.46 -5.48
N ILE A 341 3.28 -0.41 -4.13
CA ILE A 341 2.22 0.28 -3.37
C ILE A 341 2.77 1.39 -2.45
N ILE A 342 3.93 1.94 -2.78
CA ILE A 342 4.60 2.99 -1.99
C ILE A 342 3.70 4.20 -1.79
N ARG A 343 2.92 4.61 -2.80
CA ARG A 343 2.00 5.75 -2.68
C ARG A 343 0.96 5.57 -1.56
N LYS A 344 0.57 4.32 -1.27
CA LYS A 344 -0.35 3.95 -0.18
C LYS A 344 0.36 3.73 1.15
N LYS A 345 1.63 3.27 1.09
CA LYS A 345 2.45 2.95 2.26
C LYS A 345 3.83 3.59 2.11
N PRO A 346 3.95 4.91 2.32
CA PRO A 346 5.18 5.64 2.05
C PRO A 346 6.35 5.23 2.94
N ASP A 347 6.11 4.59 4.06
CA ASP A 347 7.11 4.01 4.96
C ASP A 347 7.93 2.87 4.31
N ILE A 348 7.40 2.18 3.31
CA ILE A 348 8.12 1.13 2.57
C ILE A 348 9.35 1.70 1.86
N ARG A 349 9.28 2.92 1.32
CA ARG A 349 10.33 3.52 0.50
C ARG A 349 11.69 3.65 1.20
N TYR A 350 11.69 3.77 2.53
CA TYR A 350 12.92 3.98 3.30
C TYR A 350 13.54 2.70 3.86
N LYS A 351 13.04 1.55 3.46
CA LYS A 351 13.66 0.27 3.76
C LYS A 351 14.90 0.05 2.89
N ASP A 352 15.89 -0.60 3.44
CA ASP A 352 17.08 -0.98 2.68
C ASP A 352 16.81 -2.17 1.75
N ALA A 353 17.54 -2.25 0.64
CA ALA A 353 17.42 -3.38 -0.28
C ALA A 353 17.66 -4.74 0.41
N GLN A 354 18.50 -4.75 1.45
CA GLN A 354 18.80 -5.94 2.24
C GLN A 354 17.58 -6.46 3.03
N ASP A 355 16.64 -5.58 3.41
CA ASP A 355 15.41 -5.96 4.13
C ASP A 355 14.53 -6.90 3.29
N PHE A 356 14.71 -6.90 1.97
CA PHE A 356 13.93 -7.68 1.03
C PHE A 356 14.65 -8.95 0.53
N SER A 357 15.92 -9.12 0.86
CA SER A 357 16.78 -10.18 0.30
C SER A 357 16.30 -11.61 0.56
N ALA A 358 15.61 -11.85 1.67
CA ALA A 358 15.05 -13.16 2.02
C ALA A 358 13.68 -13.45 1.39
N LEU A 359 13.01 -12.45 0.81
CA LEU A 359 11.65 -12.63 0.30
C LEU A 359 11.55 -13.61 -0.88
N PRO A 360 12.44 -13.58 -1.89
CA PRO A 360 12.36 -14.52 -3.00
C PRO A 360 12.45 -16.00 -2.57
N GLU A 361 13.23 -16.32 -1.56
CA GLU A 361 13.33 -17.69 -1.02
C GLU A 361 12.01 -18.10 -0.33
N ILE A 362 11.43 -17.23 0.47
CA ILE A 362 10.12 -17.46 1.11
C ILE A 362 9.03 -17.64 0.06
N GLN A 363 9.03 -16.83 -0.98
CA GLN A 363 8.05 -16.84 -2.08
C GLN A 363 8.16 -18.15 -2.87
N ARG A 364 9.37 -18.60 -3.22
CA ARG A 364 9.60 -19.89 -3.86
C ARG A 364 9.07 -21.04 -2.99
N ALA A 365 9.38 -21.06 -1.71
CA ALA A 365 8.92 -22.10 -0.80
C ALA A 365 7.38 -22.17 -0.70
N ILE A 366 6.70 -21.02 -0.70
CA ILE A 366 5.22 -20.97 -0.72
C ILE A 366 4.69 -21.46 -2.07
N LEU A 367 5.27 -21.02 -3.19
CA LEU A 367 4.84 -21.42 -4.53
C LEU A 367 5.00 -22.92 -4.77
N GLU A 368 6.16 -23.49 -4.44
CA GLU A 368 6.48 -24.92 -4.49
C GLU A 368 5.47 -25.76 -3.71
N ASN A 369 5.19 -25.36 -2.48
CA ASN A 369 4.23 -26.06 -1.65
C ASN A 369 2.80 -25.95 -2.22
N SER A 370 2.43 -24.77 -2.68
CA SER A 370 1.09 -24.48 -3.21
C SER A 370 0.79 -25.23 -4.50
N ALA A 371 1.78 -25.43 -5.36
CA ALA A 371 1.65 -26.19 -6.60
C ALA A 371 1.16 -27.64 -6.36
N ARG A 372 1.55 -28.24 -5.25
CA ARG A 372 1.14 -29.61 -4.86
C ARG A 372 -0.37 -29.72 -4.57
N TYR A 373 -1.02 -28.62 -4.26
CA TYR A 373 -2.45 -28.58 -3.95
C TYR A 373 -3.34 -28.42 -5.19
N VAL A 374 -2.75 -27.98 -6.29
CA VAL A 374 -3.47 -27.80 -7.57
C VAL A 374 -3.82 -29.18 -8.15
N LYS A 375 -5.07 -29.40 -8.49
CA LYS A 375 -5.49 -30.63 -9.20
C LYS A 375 -4.92 -30.67 -10.63
N ARG A 376 -4.86 -31.82 -11.26
CA ARG A 376 -4.55 -31.93 -12.70
C ARG A 376 -5.57 -31.10 -13.52
N GLY A 377 -5.08 -30.29 -14.45
CA GLY A 377 -5.89 -29.34 -15.19
C GLY A 377 -6.31 -28.09 -14.41
N GLY A 378 -5.91 -27.94 -13.14
CA GLY A 378 -6.19 -26.78 -12.30
C GLY A 378 -5.24 -25.61 -12.55
N LEU A 379 -5.53 -24.48 -11.94
CA LEU A 379 -4.76 -23.24 -12.05
C LEU A 379 -3.98 -22.93 -10.77
N LEU A 380 -2.74 -22.47 -10.97
CA LEU A 380 -1.90 -21.84 -9.95
C LEU A 380 -1.74 -20.36 -10.34
N VAL A 381 -2.19 -19.47 -9.50
CA VAL A 381 -2.08 -18.02 -9.70
C VAL A 381 -1.12 -17.45 -8.69
N TYR A 382 -0.06 -16.80 -9.17
CA TYR A 382 0.93 -16.15 -8.32
C TYR A 382 0.82 -14.63 -8.48
N SER A 383 0.88 -13.90 -7.38
CA SER A 383 0.82 -12.44 -7.40
C SER A 383 1.63 -11.80 -6.29
N THR A 384 2.08 -10.57 -6.57
CA THR A 384 2.76 -9.69 -5.61
C THR A 384 2.36 -8.24 -5.83
N CYS A 385 2.44 -7.41 -4.79
CA CYS A 385 2.33 -5.96 -4.90
C CYS A 385 3.72 -5.28 -5.00
N THR A 386 4.66 -5.91 -5.72
CA THR A 386 5.99 -5.35 -5.99
C THR A 386 6.28 -5.30 -7.49
N ILE A 387 7.30 -4.51 -7.83
CA ILE A 387 7.79 -4.33 -9.20
C ILE A 387 9.17 -4.97 -9.43
N LEU A 388 9.68 -5.70 -8.43
CA LEU A 388 11.01 -6.31 -8.51
C LEU A 388 10.96 -7.64 -9.27
N PRO A 389 11.71 -7.80 -10.38
CA PRO A 389 11.76 -9.07 -11.12
C PRO A 389 12.22 -10.25 -10.26
N GLU A 390 13.05 -9.99 -9.25
CA GLU A 390 13.57 -11.00 -8.31
C GLU A 390 12.47 -11.66 -7.47
N GLU A 391 11.36 -10.94 -7.24
CA GLU A 391 10.18 -11.43 -6.51
C GLU A 391 9.06 -11.87 -7.46
N ASN A 392 9.17 -11.58 -8.76
CA ASN A 392 8.16 -11.73 -9.78
C ASN A 392 8.56 -12.80 -10.82
N GLU A 393 8.98 -12.38 -12.02
CA GLU A 393 9.28 -13.26 -13.15
C GLU A 393 10.34 -14.29 -12.78
N GLN A 394 11.38 -13.92 -12.04
CA GLN A 394 12.44 -14.86 -11.69
C GLN A 394 11.94 -16.00 -10.79
N VAL A 395 10.97 -15.71 -9.89
CA VAL A 395 10.37 -16.75 -9.05
C VAL A 395 9.52 -17.71 -9.88
N THR A 396 8.68 -17.19 -10.77
CA THR A 396 7.76 -18.01 -11.58
C THR A 396 8.48 -18.74 -12.72
N ASP A 397 9.50 -18.14 -13.34
CA ASP A 397 10.31 -18.79 -14.37
C ASP A 397 11.17 -19.92 -13.81
N ASP A 398 11.80 -19.72 -12.65
CA ASP A 398 12.57 -20.76 -11.99
C ASP A 398 11.68 -21.92 -11.54
N PHE A 399 10.48 -21.61 -11.05
CA PHE A 399 9.48 -22.63 -10.74
C PHE A 399 9.11 -23.47 -11.97
N LEU A 400 8.79 -22.85 -13.10
CA LEU A 400 8.41 -23.58 -14.33
C LEU A 400 9.56 -24.39 -14.93
N LYS A 401 10.82 -23.98 -14.75
CA LYS A 401 11.99 -24.79 -15.14
C LYS A 401 12.13 -26.07 -14.30
N ALA A 402 11.69 -26.02 -13.03
CA ALA A 402 11.77 -27.15 -12.11
C ALA A 402 10.54 -28.06 -12.16
N HIS A 403 9.42 -27.58 -12.68
CA HIS A 403 8.10 -28.24 -12.68
C HIS A 403 7.53 -28.31 -14.09
N ASP A 404 7.92 -29.30 -14.87
CA ASP A 404 7.52 -29.50 -16.26
C ASP A 404 6.02 -29.84 -16.40
N GLU A 405 5.35 -30.26 -15.30
CA GLU A 405 3.91 -30.45 -15.24
C GLU A 405 3.10 -29.12 -15.22
N PHE A 406 3.75 -27.97 -15.09
CA PHE A 406 3.10 -26.65 -15.20
C PHE A 406 3.56 -25.89 -16.46
N THR A 407 2.73 -25.00 -16.94
CA THR A 407 3.04 -24.09 -18.05
C THR A 407 2.33 -22.77 -17.85
N TYR A 408 2.93 -21.67 -18.33
CA TYR A 408 2.20 -20.42 -18.44
C TYR A 408 0.96 -20.58 -19.31
N GLU A 409 -0.14 -19.96 -18.89
CA GLU A 409 -1.37 -19.92 -19.65
C GLU A 409 -1.79 -18.47 -19.89
N ALA A 410 -1.96 -18.11 -21.16
CA ALA A 410 -2.34 -16.76 -21.55
C ALA A 410 -3.71 -16.36 -20.97
N PHE A 411 -3.85 -15.07 -20.67
CA PHE A 411 -5.10 -14.47 -20.22
C PHE A 411 -5.23 -13.05 -20.78
N SER A 412 -6.43 -12.49 -20.75
CA SER A 412 -6.70 -11.14 -21.22
C SER A 412 -7.23 -10.26 -20.09
N LEU A 413 -6.81 -9.00 -20.08
CA LEU A 413 -7.33 -7.99 -19.18
C LEU A 413 -8.57 -7.29 -19.78
N PRO A 414 -9.42 -6.66 -18.95
CA PRO A 414 -10.62 -5.95 -19.42
C PRO A 414 -10.34 -4.83 -20.43
N ASN A 415 -9.15 -4.23 -20.43
CA ASN A 415 -8.71 -3.23 -21.42
C ASN A 415 -8.26 -3.83 -22.76
N GLY A 416 -8.38 -5.15 -22.96
CA GLY A 416 -8.00 -5.86 -24.18
C GLY A 416 -6.52 -6.23 -24.26
N VAL A 417 -5.71 -5.90 -23.26
CA VAL A 417 -4.30 -6.34 -23.21
C VAL A 417 -4.24 -7.84 -22.95
N SER A 418 -3.54 -8.57 -23.81
CA SER A 418 -3.28 -10.01 -23.64
C SER A 418 -1.92 -10.22 -22.98
N ALA A 419 -1.92 -11.04 -21.93
CA ALA A 419 -0.71 -11.48 -21.23
C ALA A 419 -0.39 -12.94 -21.61
N PRO A 420 0.87 -13.27 -21.92
CA PRO A 420 1.27 -14.64 -22.34
C PRO A 420 1.27 -15.65 -21.18
N GLY A 421 0.89 -15.26 -19.99
CA GLY A 421 0.85 -16.04 -18.76
C GLY A 421 1.32 -15.26 -17.53
N HIS A 422 1.93 -14.12 -17.73
CA HIS A 422 2.30 -13.19 -16.67
C HIS A 422 2.37 -11.74 -17.19
N LEU A 423 2.27 -10.78 -16.27
CA LEU A 423 2.49 -9.36 -16.57
C LEU A 423 2.80 -8.59 -15.28
N THR A 424 3.50 -7.46 -15.44
CA THR A 424 3.67 -6.45 -14.40
C THR A 424 2.89 -5.20 -14.77
N LEU A 425 2.00 -4.77 -13.87
CA LEU A 425 1.29 -3.51 -13.95
C LEU A 425 2.14 -2.39 -13.35
N TRP A 426 2.13 -1.23 -14.01
CA TRP A 426 2.92 -0.08 -13.62
C TRP A 426 2.01 1.13 -13.37
N PRO A 427 2.09 1.81 -12.22
CA PRO A 427 1.20 2.92 -11.88
C PRO A 427 1.12 4.02 -12.94
N GLN A 428 2.26 4.38 -13.55
CA GLN A 428 2.35 5.42 -14.56
C GLN A 428 1.79 5.03 -15.94
N ARG A 429 1.56 3.74 -16.19
CA ARG A 429 1.05 3.22 -17.47
C ARG A 429 -0.39 2.74 -17.37
N ASP A 430 -0.71 2.08 -16.24
CA ASP A 430 -1.92 1.29 -16.12
C ASP A 430 -2.99 1.93 -15.23
N ASN A 431 -2.67 3.07 -14.59
CA ASN A 431 -3.55 3.74 -13.62
C ASN A 431 -3.99 2.81 -12.47
N THR A 432 -3.11 1.92 -12.04
CA THR A 432 -3.29 0.98 -10.94
C THR A 432 -2.14 1.11 -9.94
N ASP A 433 -2.10 0.29 -8.90
CA ASP A 433 -0.85 0.08 -8.16
C ASP A 433 0.13 -0.77 -8.99
N GLY A 434 1.41 -0.74 -8.62
CA GLY A 434 2.41 -1.67 -9.16
C GLY A 434 2.12 -3.08 -8.66
N PHE A 435 1.93 -4.02 -9.59
CA PHE A 435 1.47 -5.36 -9.27
C PHE A 435 1.97 -6.38 -10.30
N TYR A 436 2.40 -7.53 -9.83
CA TYR A 436 2.71 -8.66 -10.69
C TYR A 436 1.65 -9.73 -10.59
N LEU A 437 1.33 -10.33 -11.72
CA LEU A 437 0.32 -11.36 -11.85
C LEU A 437 0.79 -12.44 -12.81
N SER A 438 0.71 -13.70 -12.39
CA SER A 438 1.05 -14.85 -13.21
C SER A 438 -0.02 -15.93 -13.10
N ARG A 439 -0.32 -16.57 -14.25
CA ARG A 439 -1.27 -17.66 -14.41
C ARG A 439 -0.53 -18.88 -14.96
N MET A 440 -0.57 -19.99 -14.24
CA MET A 440 0.07 -21.24 -14.60
C MET A 440 -0.94 -22.39 -14.55
N ARG A 441 -0.98 -23.20 -15.61
CA ARG A 441 -1.88 -24.38 -15.71
C ARG A 441 -1.12 -25.65 -15.38
N ARG A 442 -1.64 -26.47 -14.46
CA ARG A 442 -1.15 -27.84 -14.30
C ARG A 442 -1.66 -28.71 -15.43
N LYS A 443 -0.78 -29.43 -16.12
CA LYS A 443 -1.15 -30.32 -17.23
C LYS A 443 -2.10 -31.43 -16.76
N THR A 444 -2.92 -31.94 -17.66
CA THR A 444 -3.88 -33.03 -17.39
C THR A 444 -3.22 -34.40 -17.48
N HIS A 445 -2.19 -34.51 -18.31
CA HIS A 445 -1.38 -35.72 -18.50
C HIS A 445 0.09 -35.41 -18.24
N ASP A 446 0.84 -36.43 -17.82
CA ASP A 446 2.28 -36.34 -17.60
C ASP A 446 3.01 -36.33 -18.94
#